data_458f62935f3c2e1bbc694511f85615f6
#
_entry.id   458f62935f3c2e1bbc694511f85615f6
#
_cell.length_a   1.000
_cell.length_b   1.000
_cell.length_c   1.000
_cell.angle_alpha   90.00
_cell.angle_beta   90.00
_cell.angle_gamma   90.00
#
_symmetry.space_group_name_H-M   'P 1'
#
loop_
_entity.id
_entity.type
_entity.pdbx_description
1 polymer ?
#
loop_
_entity_poly.entity_id
_entity_poly.type
_entity_poly.pdbx_seq_one_letter_code
_entity_poly.pdbx_strand_id
1 'polypeptide(L)'
;LQSLLQHPNVKDKIALIPDLSNPDIWVPILFIPLAVQWWASYYPGAEPGGGGYIAQRMLSAKNETNAVGASLLFNIAHYAIRPWPWILIALSSLIIFPELGDIRYKFPEISENKIGHDIAYPAMLTLLPSGLLGLVAASLIAAFMSTMSTQVNLGASYLVNDFYHRFVNPDASVKKLVLVGRIFT
;
A
#
# COMPACT_ATOMS: atom_id res chain seq x y z
N LEU A 1 -19.66 16.31 -3.38
CA LEU A 1 -18.25 16.69 -3.32
C LEU A 1 -18.08 18.14 -2.84
N GLN A 2 -18.84 19.10 -3.40
CA GLN A 2 -18.74 20.51 -3.01
C GLN A 2 -19.04 20.75 -1.53
N SER A 3 -20.06 20.11 -0.99
CA SER A 3 -20.40 20.15 0.44
C SER A 3 -19.31 19.52 1.33
N LEU A 4 -18.65 18.47 0.85
CA LEU A 4 -17.53 17.84 1.53
C LEU A 4 -16.34 18.81 1.64
N LEU A 5 -15.97 19.45 0.52
CA LEU A 5 -14.81 20.35 0.46
C LEU A 5 -15.02 21.65 1.26
N GLN A 6 -16.26 22.06 1.49
CA GLN A 6 -16.60 23.25 2.26
C GLN A 6 -16.83 22.97 3.76
N HIS A 7 -16.82 21.70 4.19
CA HIS A 7 -17.06 21.36 5.57
C HIS A 7 -15.89 21.82 6.47
N PRO A 8 -16.16 22.46 7.65
CA PRO A 8 -15.11 23.01 8.52
C PRO A 8 -14.01 22.00 8.87
N ASN A 9 -14.37 20.76 9.20
CA ASN A 9 -13.41 19.71 9.57
C ASN A 9 -12.54 19.20 8.41
N VAL A 10 -12.86 19.58 7.17
CA VAL A 10 -12.19 19.08 5.96
C VAL A 10 -11.39 20.19 5.28
N LYS A 11 -11.90 21.42 5.28
CA LYS A 11 -11.33 22.56 4.54
C LYS A 11 -9.83 22.75 4.80
N ASP A 12 -9.40 22.68 6.06
CA ASP A 12 -8.00 22.91 6.42
C ASP A 12 -7.09 21.71 6.13
N LYS A 13 -7.69 20.53 5.88
CA LYS A 13 -6.95 19.27 5.63
C LYS A 13 -6.74 18.97 4.14
N ILE A 14 -7.35 19.75 3.25
CA ILE A 14 -7.20 19.59 1.80
C ILE A 14 -6.21 20.58 1.18
N ALA A 15 -5.53 21.40 1.99
CA ALA A 15 -4.51 22.30 1.52
C ALA A 15 -3.34 21.54 0.88
N LEU A 16 -3.06 21.82 -0.40
CA LEU A 16 -1.94 21.18 -1.12
C LEU A 16 -0.57 21.66 -0.62
N ILE A 17 -0.52 22.87 -0.08
CA ILE A 17 0.70 23.45 0.48
C ILE A 17 0.48 23.50 2.00
N PRO A 18 1.39 22.91 2.79
CA PRO A 18 1.31 22.98 4.23
C PRO A 18 1.47 24.41 4.73
N ASP A 19 0.88 24.72 5.87
CA ASP A 19 1.09 25.99 6.54
C ASP A 19 2.56 26.11 7.00
N LEU A 20 3.32 26.94 6.29
CA LEU A 20 4.73 27.18 6.55
C LEU A 20 4.98 27.98 7.84
N SER A 21 3.95 28.58 8.42
CA SER A 21 4.06 29.25 9.72
C SER A 21 4.07 28.26 10.90
N ASN A 22 3.61 27.01 10.68
CA ASN A 22 3.59 25.96 11.71
C ASN A 22 4.67 24.89 11.45
N PRO A 23 5.78 24.89 12.21
CA PRO A 23 6.87 23.91 12.06
C PRO A 23 6.43 22.47 12.25
N ASP A 24 5.45 22.19 13.11
CA ASP A 24 4.95 20.83 13.37
C ASP A 24 4.26 20.23 12.15
N ILE A 25 3.87 21.04 11.18
CA ILE A 25 3.24 20.61 9.94
C ILE A 25 4.28 20.51 8.82
N TRP A 26 5.05 21.58 8.53
CA TRP A 26 5.91 21.58 7.35
C TRP A 26 7.22 20.83 7.54
N VAL A 27 7.74 20.72 8.78
CA VAL A 27 8.99 19.97 9.02
C VAL A 27 8.84 18.50 8.65
N PRO A 28 7.82 17.74 9.14
CA PRO A 28 7.67 16.33 8.76
C PRO A 28 7.26 16.15 7.29
N ILE A 29 6.55 17.09 6.68
CA ILE A 29 6.02 16.95 5.30
C ILE A 29 7.04 17.39 4.24
N LEU A 30 7.83 18.43 4.49
CA LEU A 30 8.78 18.97 3.52
C LEU A 30 10.24 18.76 3.92
N PHE A 31 10.63 19.17 5.14
CA PHE A 31 12.04 19.17 5.53
C PHE A 31 12.58 17.75 5.69
N ILE A 32 11.90 16.88 6.43
CA ILE A 32 12.36 15.50 6.64
C ILE A 32 12.44 14.72 5.33
N PRO A 33 11.43 14.71 4.43
CA PRO A 33 11.54 14.04 3.14
C PRO A 33 12.68 14.57 2.28
N LEU A 34 12.85 15.89 2.20
CA LEU A 34 13.85 16.51 1.32
C LEU A 34 15.27 16.46 1.88
N ALA A 35 15.45 16.70 3.19
CA ALA A 35 16.78 16.80 3.79
C ALA A 35 17.31 15.49 4.37
N VAL A 36 16.43 14.57 4.78
CA VAL A 36 16.81 13.33 5.45
C VAL A 36 16.48 12.11 4.59
N GLN A 37 15.24 11.98 4.13
CA GLN A 37 14.79 10.77 3.40
C GLN A 37 15.27 10.75 1.95
N TRP A 38 15.47 11.89 1.32
CA TRP A 38 16.02 11.96 -0.04
C TRP A 38 17.38 11.26 -0.19
N TRP A 39 18.18 11.29 0.86
CA TRP A 39 19.50 10.66 0.90
C TRP A 39 19.45 9.18 1.25
N ALA A 40 18.36 8.71 1.79
CA ALA A 40 18.17 7.31 2.09
C ALA A 40 17.88 6.56 0.78
N SER A 41 18.85 5.78 0.31
CA SER A 41 18.63 4.80 -0.76
C SER A 41 17.67 3.68 -0.33
N TYR A 42 17.24 3.70 0.92
CA TYR A 42 16.38 2.74 1.56
C TYR A 42 15.25 3.44 2.31
N TYR A 43 14.01 3.00 2.11
CA TYR A 43 12.85 3.43 2.88
C TYR A 43 12.20 2.20 3.55
N PRO A 44 11.45 2.38 4.66
CA PRO A 44 10.74 1.27 5.29
C PRO A 44 9.84 0.53 4.28
N GLY A 45 9.99 -0.79 4.19
CA GLY A 45 9.30 -1.62 3.21
C GLY A 45 10.02 -1.77 1.86
N ALA A 46 11.16 -1.11 1.64
CA ALA A 46 12.02 -1.41 0.50
C ALA A 46 12.71 -2.76 0.71
N GLU A 47 12.71 -3.58 -0.34
CA GLU A 47 13.43 -4.84 -0.31
C GLU A 47 14.95 -4.62 -0.38
N PRO A 48 15.74 -5.57 0.18
CA PRO A 48 17.17 -5.63 -0.11
C PRO A 48 17.41 -5.65 -1.63
N GLY A 49 18.11 -4.63 -2.14
CA GLY A 49 18.32 -4.46 -3.58
C GLY A 49 17.32 -3.54 -4.30
N GLY A 50 16.38 -2.93 -3.58
CA GLY A 50 15.50 -1.84 -4.04
C GLY A 50 14.55 -2.21 -5.17
N GLY A 51 13.27 -2.38 -4.88
CA GLY A 51 12.22 -2.51 -5.89
C GLY A 51 12.14 -3.84 -6.60
N GLY A 52 12.52 -4.95 -5.97
CA GLY A 52 12.47 -6.30 -6.54
C GLY A 52 11.12 -6.69 -7.12
N TYR A 53 10.04 -6.21 -6.57
CA TYR A 53 8.68 -6.37 -7.11
C TYR A 53 8.49 -5.76 -8.50
N ILE A 54 8.99 -4.53 -8.69
CA ILE A 54 8.89 -3.83 -9.98
C ILE A 54 9.86 -4.47 -10.95
N ALA A 55 11.10 -4.74 -10.53
CA ALA A 55 12.11 -5.39 -11.34
C ALA A 55 11.64 -6.77 -11.85
N GLN A 56 11.04 -7.59 -10.99
CA GLN A 56 10.50 -8.90 -11.38
C GLN A 56 9.46 -8.78 -12.51
N ARG A 57 8.59 -7.78 -12.46
CA ARG A 57 7.57 -7.55 -13.49
C ARG A 57 8.16 -6.98 -14.77
N MET A 58 9.12 -6.09 -14.66
CA MET A 58 9.83 -5.54 -15.81
C MET A 58 10.61 -6.64 -16.57
N LEU A 59 11.30 -7.51 -15.83
CA LEU A 59 12.03 -8.64 -16.41
C LEU A 59 11.13 -9.70 -17.05
N SER A 60 9.88 -9.80 -16.66
CA SER A 60 8.89 -10.69 -17.26
C SER A 60 8.18 -10.10 -18.48
N ALA A 61 8.44 -8.84 -18.82
CA ALA A 61 7.82 -8.19 -19.97
C ALA A 61 8.38 -8.73 -21.29
N LYS A 62 7.55 -8.69 -22.35
CA LYS A 62 7.88 -9.20 -23.69
C LYS A 62 9.09 -8.49 -24.32
N ASN A 63 9.25 -7.21 -24.08
CA ASN A 63 10.35 -6.36 -24.56
C ASN A 63 10.47 -5.09 -23.71
N GLU A 64 11.51 -4.31 -23.94
CA GLU A 64 11.80 -3.06 -23.20
C GLU A 64 10.68 -2.03 -23.31
N THR A 65 10.09 -1.85 -24.49
CA THR A 65 8.98 -0.90 -24.71
C THR A 65 7.77 -1.26 -23.84
N ASN A 66 7.44 -2.55 -23.73
CA ASN A 66 6.37 -3.03 -22.88
C ASN A 66 6.72 -2.88 -21.39
N ALA A 67 7.99 -3.09 -21.00
CA ALA A 67 8.44 -2.88 -19.63
C ALA A 67 8.31 -1.40 -19.20
N VAL A 68 8.78 -0.48 -20.05
CA VAL A 68 8.69 0.97 -19.82
C VAL A 68 7.23 1.43 -19.80
N GLY A 69 6.42 0.99 -20.76
CA GLY A 69 5.01 1.32 -20.86
C GLY A 69 4.21 0.81 -19.65
N ALA A 70 4.47 -0.41 -19.21
CA ALA A 70 3.83 -0.98 -18.02
C ALA A 70 4.23 -0.21 -16.74
N SER A 71 5.50 0.15 -16.61
CA SER A 71 5.99 0.94 -15.47
C SER A 71 5.37 2.34 -15.45
N LEU A 72 5.27 3.01 -16.59
CA LEU A 72 4.62 4.31 -16.71
C LEU A 72 3.13 4.23 -16.35
N LEU A 73 2.41 3.26 -16.93
CA LEU A 73 0.99 3.04 -16.61
C LEU A 73 0.78 2.74 -15.13
N PHE A 74 1.64 1.90 -14.54
CA PHE A 74 1.60 1.59 -13.12
C PHE A 74 1.77 2.84 -12.26
N ASN A 75 2.76 3.69 -12.56
CA ASN A 75 3.02 4.91 -11.81
C ASN A 75 1.83 5.89 -11.91
N ILE A 76 1.27 6.10 -13.10
CA ILE A 76 0.09 6.96 -13.27
C ILE A 76 -1.11 6.40 -12.49
N ALA A 77 -1.39 5.10 -12.62
CA ALA A 77 -2.51 4.48 -11.94
C ALA A 77 -2.34 4.49 -10.42
N HIS A 78 -1.12 4.19 -9.94
CA HIS A 78 -0.82 4.06 -8.52
C HIS A 78 -0.75 5.42 -7.79
N TYR A 79 -0.12 6.42 -8.38
CA TYR A 79 0.11 7.70 -7.72
C TYR A 79 -0.91 8.78 -8.08
N ALA A 80 -1.49 8.75 -9.28
CA ALA A 80 -2.46 9.74 -9.70
C ALA A 80 -3.93 9.32 -9.54
N ILE A 81 -4.27 8.06 -9.82
CA ILE A 81 -5.68 7.61 -9.84
C ILE A 81 -6.08 6.94 -8.53
N ARG A 82 -5.30 5.99 -8.05
CA ARG A 82 -5.62 5.16 -6.89
C ARG A 82 -5.81 5.93 -5.57
N PRO A 83 -5.09 7.02 -5.25
CA PRO A 83 -5.23 7.71 -3.97
C PRO A 83 -6.59 8.39 -3.77
N TRP A 84 -7.25 8.83 -4.83
CA TRP A 84 -8.48 9.63 -4.74
C TRP A 84 -9.64 8.95 -3.99
N PRO A 85 -9.99 7.68 -4.26
CA PRO A 85 -11.04 7.01 -3.50
C PRO A 85 -10.73 6.95 -2.00
N TRP A 86 -9.47 6.68 -1.63
CA TRP A 86 -9.03 6.62 -0.24
C TRP A 86 -9.09 7.97 0.45
N ILE A 87 -8.63 9.02 -0.23
CA ILE A 87 -8.71 10.41 0.25
C ILE A 87 -10.17 10.81 0.49
N LEU A 88 -11.06 10.52 -0.46
CA LEU A 88 -12.48 10.84 -0.32
C LEU A 88 -13.14 10.11 0.86
N ILE A 89 -12.82 8.83 1.07
CA ILE A 89 -13.33 8.07 2.22
C ILE A 89 -12.77 8.66 3.53
N ALA A 90 -11.48 8.98 3.57
CA ALA A 90 -10.85 9.57 4.75
C ALA A 90 -11.46 10.93 5.10
N LEU A 91 -11.67 11.81 4.10
CA LEU A 91 -12.32 13.10 4.33
C LEU A 91 -13.78 12.94 4.75
N SER A 92 -14.50 11.98 4.18
CA SER A 92 -15.88 11.69 4.57
C SER A 92 -15.97 11.13 6.00
N SER A 93 -14.97 10.36 6.45
CA SER A 93 -14.95 9.84 7.81
C SER A 93 -14.85 10.96 8.86
N LEU A 94 -14.17 12.07 8.56
CA LEU A 94 -14.06 13.24 9.44
C LEU A 94 -15.40 13.98 9.66
N ILE A 95 -16.37 13.73 8.79
CA ILE A 95 -17.73 14.30 8.91
C ILE A 95 -18.63 13.34 9.69
N ILE A 96 -18.51 12.03 9.41
CA ILE A 96 -19.39 11.01 10.00
C ILE A 96 -18.93 10.61 11.40
N PHE A 97 -17.62 10.56 11.59
CA PHE A 97 -16.94 10.23 12.84
C PHE A 97 -15.89 11.31 13.15
N PRO A 98 -16.29 12.52 13.58
CA PRO A 98 -15.36 13.61 13.87
C PRO A 98 -14.31 13.25 14.93
N GLU A 99 -14.67 12.43 15.89
CA GLU A 99 -13.79 11.96 16.95
C GLU A 99 -13.76 10.42 17.05
N LEU A 100 -12.68 9.89 17.59
CA LEU A 100 -12.57 8.45 17.85
C LEU A 100 -13.63 7.93 18.82
N GLY A 101 -14.13 8.80 19.71
CA GLY A 101 -15.23 8.51 20.61
C GLY A 101 -16.54 8.16 19.90
N ASP A 102 -16.79 8.73 18.73
CA ASP A 102 -17.99 8.44 17.93
C ASP A 102 -17.97 7.02 17.40
N ILE A 103 -16.78 6.55 16.99
CA ILE A 103 -16.57 5.16 16.54
C ILE A 103 -16.77 4.20 17.71
N ARG A 104 -16.23 4.54 18.89
CA ARG A 104 -16.40 3.74 20.11
C ARG A 104 -17.86 3.63 20.51
N TYR A 105 -18.60 4.72 20.44
CA TYR A 105 -20.02 4.75 20.77
C TYR A 105 -20.83 3.85 19.81
N LYS A 106 -20.50 3.88 18.52
CA LYS A 106 -21.21 3.10 17.50
C LYS A 106 -20.85 1.62 17.52
N PHE A 107 -19.64 1.26 17.95
CA PHE A 107 -19.12 -0.11 17.95
C PHE A 107 -18.57 -0.48 19.34
N PRO A 108 -19.43 -0.62 20.36
CA PRO A 108 -19.01 -0.86 21.74
C PRO A 108 -18.32 -2.24 21.94
N GLU A 109 -18.51 -3.17 21.02
CA GLU A 109 -17.88 -4.50 21.02
C GLU A 109 -16.38 -4.48 20.66
N ILE A 110 -15.88 -3.37 20.11
CA ILE A 110 -14.46 -3.24 19.76
C ILE A 110 -13.65 -2.91 21.01
N SER A 111 -12.64 -3.74 21.27
CA SER A 111 -11.72 -3.52 22.39
C SER A 111 -11.05 -2.15 22.29
N GLU A 112 -10.92 -1.46 23.42
CA GLU A 112 -10.41 -0.09 23.51
C GLU A 112 -9.01 0.10 22.91
N ASN A 113 -8.14 -0.89 23.08
CA ASN A 113 -6.78 -0.91 22.53
C ASN A 113 -6.72 -1.03 21.00
N LYS A 114 -7.84 -1.30 20.32
CA LYS A 114 -7.95 -1.36 18.87
C LYS A 114 -8.55 -0.09 18.25
N ILE A 115 -9.02 0.84 19.08
CA ILE A 115 -9.59 2.08 18.59
C ILE A 115 -8.47 3.07 18.30
N GLY A 116 -8.20 3.29 17.02
CA GLY A 116 -7.23 4.22 16.48
C GLY A 116 -7.74 4.85 15.18
N HIS A 117 -6.96 5.72 14.57
CA HIS A 117 -7.36 6.38 13.32
C HIS A 117 -7.50 5.41 12.13
N ASP A 118 -6.84 4.28 12.17
CA ASP A 118 -6.89 3.21 11.17
C ASP A 118 -8.25 2.49 11.13
N ILE A 119 -9.01 2.53 12.24
CA ILE A 119 -10.35 1.92 12.29
C ILE A 119 -11.42 2.74 11.55
N ALA A 120 -11.13 3.99 11.20
CA ALA A 120 -12.07 4.85 10.47
C ALA A 120 -12.49 4.24 9.13
N TYR A 121 -11.56 3.63 8.39
CA TYR A 121 -11.88 3.00 7.11
C TYR A 121 -12.83 1.79 7.26
N PRO A 122 -12.57 0.79 8.11
CA PRO A 122 -13.53 -0.27 8.40
C PRO A 122 -14.90 0.24 8.88
N ALA A 123 -14.91 1.27 9.75
CA ALA A 123 -16.15 1.88 10.20
C ALA A 123 -16.98 2.50 9.06
N MET A 124 -16.32 3.16 8.10
CA MET A 124 -16.99 3.68 6.91
C MET A 124 -17.55 2.56 6.01
N LEU A 125 -16.88 1.41 5.92
CA LEU A 125 -17.37 0.28 5.13
C LEU A 125 -18.71 -0.26 5.65
N THR A 126 -19.00 -0.16 6.95
CA THR A 126 -20.28 -0.63 7.51
C THR A 126 -21.49 0.17 7.01
N LEU A 127 -21.26 1.34 6.42
CA LEU A 127 -22.32 2.16 5.83
C LEU A 127 -22.74 1.70 4.42
N LEU A 128 -22.00 0.76 3.84
CA LEU A 128 -22.27 0.25 2.51
C LEU A 128 -23.43 -0.77 2.54
N PRO A 129 -24.26 -0.81 1.49
CA PRO A 129 -25.20 -1.91 1.30
C PRO A 129 -24.49 -3.27 1.30
N SER A 130 -25.14 -4.32 1.82
CA SER A 130 -24.54 -5.63 2.03
C SER A 130 -23.84 -6.23 0.79
N GLY A 131 -24.43 -6.07 -0.41
CA GLY A 131 -23.81 -6.54 -1.65
C GLY A 131 -22.53 -5.80 -2.01
N LEU A 132 -22.50 -4.49 -1.84
CA LEU A 132 -21.31 -3.66 -2.10
C LEU A 132 -20.24 -3.89 -1.02
N LEU A 133 -20.63 -4.02 0.24
CA LEU A 133 -19.73 -4.41 1.32
C LEU A 133 -19.05 -5.75 1.02
N GLY A 134 -19.80 -6.75 0.56
CA GLY A 134 -19.25 -8.05 0.16
C GLY A 134 -18.23 -7.94 -0.98
N LEU A 135 -18.52 -7.12 -2.00
CA LEU A 135 -17.60 -6.87 -3.11
C LEU A 135 -16.30 -6.20 -2.64
N VAL A 136 -16.39 -5.18 -1.79
CA VAL A 136 -15.22 -4.49 -1.24
C VAL A 136 -14.40 -5.43 -0.35
N ALA A 137 -15.05 -6.19 0.53
CA ALA A 137 -14.37 -7.17 1.37
C ALA A 137 -13.63 -8.23 0.54
N ALA A 138 -14.29 -8.77 -0.50
CA ALA A 138 -13.65 -9.71 -1.41
C ALA A 138 -12.45 -9.10 -2.15
N SER A 139 -12.53 -7.83 -2.56
CA SER A 139 -11.42 -7.14 -3.20
C SER A 139 -10.21 -6.94 -2.27
N LEU A 140 -10.45 -6.64 -0.99
CA LEU A 140 -9.41 -6.51 0.03
C LEU A 140 -8.72 -7.86 0.31
N ILE A 141 -9.50 -8.94 0.41
CA ILE A 141 -8.97 -10.30 0.57
C ILE A 141 -8.14 -10.69 -0.66
N ALA A 142 -8.63 -10.42 -1.86
CA ALA A 142 -7.90 -10.69 -3.10
C ALA A 142 -6.58 -9.89 -3.18
N ALA A 143 -6.58 -8.64 -2.78
CA ALA A 143 -5.37 -7.81 -2.70
C ALA A 143 -4.36 -8.37 -1.70
N PHE A 144 -4.81 -8.79 -0.53
CA PHE A 144 -3.98 -9.45 0.48
C PHE A 144 -3.37 -10.75 -0.06
N MET A 145 -4.18 -11.64 -0.65
CA MET A 145 -3.71 -12.88 -1.26
C MET A 145 -2.68 -12.64 -2.37
N SER A 146 -2.90 -11.64 -3.21
CA SER A 146 -1.97 -11.25 -4.27
C SER A 146 -0.61 -10.83 -3.70
N THR A 147 -0.61 -10.03 -2.64
CA THR A 147 0.61 -9.57 -1.96
C THR A 147 1.34 -10.75 -1.31
N MET A 148 0.63 -11.60 -0.57
CA MET A 148 1.21 -12.78 0.08
C MET A 148 1.82 -13.74 -0.94
N SER A 149 1.11 -14.03 -2.03
CA SER A 149 1.62 -14.88 -3.11
C SER A 149 2.91 -14.32 -3.74
N THR A 150 2.96 -13.00 -3.96
CA THR A 150 4.16 -12.37 -4.51
C THR A 150 5.33 -12.44 -3.54
N GLN A 151 5.11 -12.19 -2.24
CA GLN A 151 6.13 -12.27 -1.19
C GLN A 151 6.71 -13.69 -1.08
N VAL A 152 5.84 -14.68 -1.03
CA VAL A 152 6.26 -16.10 -0.90
C VAL A 152 7.05 -16.54 -2.13
N ASN A 153 6.58 -16.19 -3.34
CA ASN A 153 7.30 -16.49 -4.59
C ASN A 153 8.68 -15.81 -4.64
N LEU A 154 8.78 -14.57 -4.19
CA LEU A 154 10.04 -13.84 -4.16
C LEU A 154 11.00 -14.48 -3.15
N GLY A 155 10.54 -14.78 -1.93
CA GLY A 155 11.32 -15.50 -0.92
C GLY A 155 11.81 -16.87 -1.42
N ALA A 156 10.92 -17.64 -2.06
CA ALA A 156 11.29 -18.90 -2.68
C ALA A 156 12.36 -18.71 -3.78
N SER A 157 12.28 -17.65 -4.58
CA SER A 157 13.27 -17.37 -5.62
C SER A 157 14.67 -17.11 -5.05
N TYR A 158 14.78 -16.39 -3.93
CA TYR A 158 16.05 -16.19 -3.23
C TYR A 158 16.60 -17.51 -2.68
N LEU A 159 15.76 -18.33 -2.04
CA LEU A 159 16.19 -19.63 -1.55
C LEU A 159 16.66 -20.56 -2.67
N VAL A 160 16.00 -20.53 -3.81
CA VAL A 160 16.38 -21.37 -4.96
C VAL A 160 17.65 -20.86 -5.62
N ASN A 161 17.72 -19.59 -5.96
CA ASN A 161 18.82 -19.07 -6.77
C ASN A 161 20.07 -18.74 -5.95
N ASP A 162 19.90 -18.11 -4.77
CA ASP A 162 21.02 -17.64 -3.98
C ASP A 162 21.56 -18.71 -3.03
N PHE A 163 20.72 -19.65 -2.60
CA PHE A 163 21.14 -20.73 -1.70
C PHE A 163 21.26 -22.08 -2.41
N TYR A 164 20.13 -22.64 -2.90
CA TYR A 164 20.11 -24.00 -3.44
C TYR A 164 20.99 -24.15 -4.68
N HIS A 165 20.79 -23.29 -5.70
CA HIS A 165 21.57 -23.32 -6.95
C HIS A 165 23.04 -23.04 -6.72
N ARG A 166 23.34 -22.09 -5.81
CA ARG A 166 24.73 -21.68 -5.57
C ARG A 166 25.53 -22.63 -4.67
N PHE A 167 24.92 -23.20 -3.65
CA PHE A 167 25.64 -23.97 -2.61
C PHE A 167 25.30 -25.45 -2.58
N VAL A 168 24.09 -25.86 -3.05
CA VAL A 168 23.65 -27.27 -2.95
C VAL A 168 23.79 -27.98 -4.28
N ASN A 169 23.36 -27.36 -5.39
CA ASN A 169 23.43 -27.99 -6.71
C ASN A 169 23.64 -26.94 -7.82
N PRO A 170 24.91 -26.54 -8.09
CA PRO A 170 25.23 -25.56 -9.12
C PRO A 170 24.83 -25.98 -10.55
N ASP A 171 24.80 -27.29 -10.82
CA ASP A 171 24.47 -27.85 -12.14
C ASP A 171 22.99 -28.22 -12.27
N ALA A 172 22.14 -27.72 -11.37
CA ALA A 172 20.71 -28.01 -11.39
C ALA A 172 20.05 -27.53 -12.68
N SER A 173 19.32 -28.43 -13.35
CA SER A 173 18.52 -28.04 -14.52
C SER A 173 17.42 -27.06 -14.12
N VAL A 174 16.97 -26.21 -15.07
CA VAL A 174 15.87 -25.27 -14.87
C VAL A 174 14.60 -25.97 -14.33
N LYS A 175 14.28 -27.17 -14.84
CA LYS A 175 13.14 -27.96 -14.34
C LYS A 175 13.28 -28.30 -12.85
N LYS A 176 14.49 -28.62 -12.41
CA LYS A 176 14.77 -28.95 -11.00
C LYS A 176 14.69 -27.69 -10.12
N LEU A 177 15.21 -26.57 -10.58
CA LEU A 177 15.08 -25.29 -9.86
C LEU A 177 13.61 -24.86 -9.70
N VAL A 178 12.79 -25.00 -10.74
CA VAL A 178 11.35 -24.75 -10.67
C VAL A 178 10.64 -25.68 -9.66
N LEU A 179 11.02 -26.97 -9.66
CA LEU A 179 10.45 -27.94 -8.70
C LEU A 179 10.81 -27.56 -7.24
N VAL A 180 12.07 -27.24 -7.00
CA VAL A 180 12.55 -26.81 -5.68
C VAL A 180 11.85 -25.50 -5.26
N GLY A 181 11.69 -24.57 -6.20
CA GLY A 181 10.93 -23.34 -5.95
C GLY A 181 9.49 -23.59 -5.49
N ARG A 182 8.80 -24.53 -6.14
CA ARG A 182 7.43 -24.93 -5.74
C ARG A 182 7.35 -25.60 -4.37
N ILE A 183 8.42 -26.20 -3.90
CA ILE A 183 8.48 -26.80 -2.57
C ILE A 183 8.68 -25.72 -1.49
N PHE A 184 9.40 -24.63 -1.83
CA PHE A 184 9.60 -23.50 -0.93
C PHE A 184 8.44 -22.48 -0.91
N THR A 185 7.53 -22.55 -1.88
CA THR A 185 6.31 -21.74 -1.97
C THR A 185 5.16 -22.41 -1.25
#